data_88e52907cd08eebc91563285c227c72a
#
_entry.id   88e52907cd08eebc91563285c227c72a
#
_cell.length_a   1.000
_cell.length_b   1.000
_cell.length_c   1.000
_cell.angle_alpha   90.00
_cell.angle_beta   90.00
_cell.angle_gamma   90.00
#
_symmetry.space_group_name_H-M   'P 1'
#
loop_
_entity.id
_entity.type
_entity.pdbx_description
1 polymer ?
#
loop_
_entity_poly.entity_id
_entity_poly.type
_entity_poly.pdbx_seq_one_letter_code
_entity_poly.pdbx_strand_id
1 'polypeptide(L)'
;MELQTLTPHICYLPHDPQRDRPMLACIQGQRHTLAIDAGYSAAHVQDFYTALTRQGHPLPDLTVLTHWHYDHTFGLHAAQGLSIAHQRTNEFLRQQQRLAQSGPYMEQLKAEDPHFRLEYAGQDTLHIQLAELTFTNMLTLDLGQLTARIFHTVSPHSEDSTCIYIPEEKILFLGDATSEDFFNNGYMDRAKLARLIDTIRATDCALCVLSHCEPLPKADLLAYLESL
;
A
#
# COMPACT_ATOMS: atom_id res chain seq x y z
N MET A 1 3.99 6.63 16.67
CA MET A 1 3.64 7.75 15.75
C MET A 1 2.20 8.16 15.99
N GLU A 2 1.83 9.39 15.63
CA GLU A 2 0.45 9.88 15.71
C GLU A 2 -0.17 9.88 14.31
N LEU A 3 -1.49 9.61 14.24
CA LEU A 3 -2.23 9.75 13.01
C LEU A 3 -2.27 11.20 12.56
N GLN A 4 -2.16 11.40 11.27
CA GLN A 4 -2.41 12.67 10.61
C GLN A 4 -3.77 12.63 9.89
N THR A 5 -4.47 13.76 9.92
CA THR A 5 -5.76 13.92 9.23
C THR A 5 -5.52 14.54 7.85
N LEU A 6 -5.93 13.84 6.80
CA LEU A 6 -5.87 14.35 5.44
C LEU A 6 -7.15 15.09 5.07
N THR A 7 -8.31 14.50 5.42
CA THR A 7 -9.65 15.09 5.27
C THR A 7 -10.51 14.64 6.46
N PRO A 8 -11.74 15.14 6.63
CA PRO A 8 -12.63 14.65 7.68
C PRO A 8 -12.91 13.14 7.64
N HIS A 9 -12.69 12.49 6.47
CA HIS A 9 -12.97 11.08 6.26
C HIS A 9 -11.70 10.23 6.10
N ILE A 10 -10.54 10.85 5.96
CA ILE A 10 -9.28 10.16 5.66
C ILE A 10 -8.20 10.58 6.64
N CYS A 11 -7.66 9.60 7.34
CA CYS A 11 -6.47 9.75 8.18
C CYS A 11 -5.40 8.72 7.80
N TYR A 12 -4.18 8.94 8.23
CA TYR A 12 -3.08 8.02 7.95
C TYR A 12 -2.04 8.01 9.07
N LEU A 13 -1.40 6.86 9.24
CA LEU A 13 -0.16 6.73 10.00
C LEU A 13 0.99 7.08 9.04
N PRO A 14 1.81 8.10 9.33
CA PRO A 14 2.87 8.52 8.41
C PRO A 14 3.91 7.44 8.16
N HIS A 15 4.62 7.54 7.05
CA HIS A 15 5.84 6.78 6.77
C HIS A 15 6.87 6.95 7.90
N ASP A 16 7.52 5.86 8.31
CA ASP A 16 8.63 5.86 9.26
C ASP A 16 9.95 5.60 8.52
N PRO A 17 10.73 6.64 8.20
CA PRO A 17 11.97 6.46 7.43
C PRO A 17 13.07 5.72 8.20
N GLN A 18 12.97 5.58 9.53
CA GLN A 18 13.94 4.82 10.32
C GLN A 18 13.76 3.31 10.19
N ARG A 19 12.54 2.89 9.90
CA ARG A 19 12.16 1.48 9.73
C ARG A 19 11.73 1.14 8.31
N ASP A 20 11.68 2.14 7.45
CA ASP A 20 11.14 2.06 6.10
C ASP A 20 9.70 1.49 6.07
N ARG A 21 8.92 1.80 7.11
CA ARG A 21 7.52 1.42 7.16
C ARG A 21 6.70 2.37 6.30
N PRO A 22 5.96 1.88 5.30
CA PRO A 22 5.12 2.74 4.47
C PRO A 22 3.99 3.38 5.28
N MET A 23 3.41 4.43 4.73
CA MET A 23 2.18 5.02 5.22
C MET A 23 1.04 3.99 5.20
N LEU A 24 0.24 3.94 6.25
CA LEU A 24 -1.02 3.20 6.28
C LEU A 24 -2.19 4.18 6.37
N ALA A 25 -3.08 4.16 5.40
CA ALA A 25 -4.22 5.07 5.36
C ALA A 25 -5.53 4.38 5.76
N CYS A 26 -6.44 5.17 6.34
CA CYS A 26 -7.79 4.76 6.72
C CYS A 26 -8.81 5.71 6.09
N ILE A 27 -9.77 5.17 5.37
CA ILE A 27 -10.87 5.88 4.71
C ILE A 27 -12.16 5.46 5.39
N GLN A 28 -12.80 6.37 6.09
CA GLN A 28 -14.00 6.12 6.88
C GLN A 28 -15.24 6.56 6.12
N GLY A 29 -15.96 5.61 5.51
CA GLY A 29 -17.31 5.82 5.00
C GLY A 29 -18.37 5.59 6.09
N GLN A 30 -19.65 5.79 5.74
CA GLN A 30 -20.75 5.55 6.68
C GLN A 30 -21.05 4.05 6.90
N ARG A 31 -20.69 3.19 5.95
CA ARG A 31 -20.96 1.75 5.99
C ARG A 31 -19.72 0.91 6.21
N HIS A 32 -18.62 1.31 5.60
CA HIS A 32 -17.36 0.57 5.63
C HIS A 32 -16.19 1.50 5.88
N THR A 33 -15.19 0.96 6.57
CA THR A 33 -13.90 1.59 6.79
C THR A 33 -12.85 0.80 6.03
N LEU A 34 -12.16 1.45 5.09
CA LEU A 34 -11.16 0.85 4.23
C LEU A 34 -9.77 1.25 4.67
N ALA A 35 -8.90 0.26 4.93
CA ALA A 35 -7.45 0.49 5.03
C ALA A 35 -6.79 0.36 3.66
N ILE A 36 -5.75 1.15 3.41
CA ILE A 36 -4.83 0.99 2.30
C ILE A 36 -3.52 0.46 2.85
N ASP A 37 -3.14 -0.69 2.32
CA ASP A 37 -2.05 -1.57 2.71
C ASP A 37 -2.17 -2.18 4.13
N ALA A 38 -1.43 -3.25 4.32
CA ALA A 38 -1.36 -4.00 5.56
C ALA A 38 0.02 -3.86 6.24
N GLY A 39 0.89 -3.03 5.69
CA GLY A 39 2.18 -2.71 6.25
C GLY A 39 3.17 -3.87 6.32
N TYR A 40 4.29 -3.59 6.95
CA TYR A 40 5.49 -4.41 7.00
C TYR A 40 5.34 -5.68 7.85
N SER A 41 4.56 -5.60 8.93
CA SER A 41 4.46 -6.67 9.93
C SER A 41 3.19 -6.55 10.76
N ALA A 42 2.90 -7.58 11.58
CA ALA A 42 1.86 -7.51 12.58
C ALA A 42 2.04 -6.35 13.57
N ALA A 43 3.28 -6.00 13.91
CA ALA A 43 3.57 -4.88 14.79
C ALA A 43 3.19 -3.54 14.15
N HIS A 44 3.42 -3.38 12.85
CA HIS A 44 3.03 -2.18 12.11
C HIS A 44 1.50 -2.03 12.05
N VAL A 45 0.77 -3.09 11.76
CA VAL A 45 -0.72 -3.10 11.82
C VAL A 45 -1.22 -2.74 13.21
N GLN A 46 -0.61 -3.31 14.26
CA GLN A 46 -1.01 -3.04 15.63
C GLN A 46 -0.75 -1.58 16.05
N ASP A 47 0.35 -0.99 15.62
CA ASP A 47 0.65 0.43 15.83
C ASP A 47 -0.39 1.31 15.15
N PHE A 48 -0.77 0.98 13.90
CA PHE A 48 -1.83 1.67 13.16
C PHE A 48 -3.19 1.57 13.87
N TYR A 49 -3.61 0.37 14.27
CA TYR A 49 -4.88 0.16 14.96
C TYR A 49 -4.93 0.84 16.34
N THR A 50 -3.79 0.84 17.03
CA THR A 50 -3.65 1.56 18.29
C THR A 50 -3.81 3.08 18.09
N ALA A 51 -3.22 3.62 17.03
CA ALA A 51 -3.33 5.03 16.69
C ALA A 51 -4.76 5.41 16.30
N LEU A 52 -5.44 4.58 15.47
CA LEU A 52 -6.86 4.76 15.14
C LEU A 52 -7.75 4.79 16.39
N THR A 53 -7.60 3.78 17.25
CA THR A 53 -8.42 3.66 18.48
C THR A 53 -8.20 4.83 19.42
N ARG A 54 -6.96 5.31 19.58
CA ARG A 54 -6.64 6.47 20.44
C ARG A 54 -7.32 7.75 19.99
N GLN A 55 -7.54 7.92 18.70
CA GLN A 55 -8.23 9.09 18.13
C GLN A 55 -9.75 8.86 17.94
N GLY A 56 -10.26 7.69 18.34
CA GLY A 56 -11.70 7.37 18.26
C GLY A 56 -12.18 6.97 16.85
N HIS A 57 -11.26 6.62 15.94
CA HIS A 57 -11.61 6.10 14.64
C HIS A 57 -12.00 4.60 14.72
N PRO A 58 -12.96 4.13 13.90
CA PRO A 58 -13.26 2.72 13.78
C PRO A 58 -12.06 1.97 13.18
N LEU A 59 -11.90 0.70 13.55
CA LEU A 59 -10.97 -0.17 12.87
C LEU A 59 -11.49 -0.55 11.47
N PRO A 60 -10.59 -0.71 10.48
CA PRO A 60 -10.98 -1.12 9.13
C PRO A 60 -11.66 -2.48 9.12
N ASP A 61 -12.74 -2.60 8.36
CA ASP A 61 -13.41 -3.86 8.02
C ASP A 61 -13.08 -4.34 6.60
N LEU A 62 -12.36 -3.51 5.84
CA LEU A 62 -11.79 -3.81 4.53
C LEU A 62 -10.33 -3.35 4.48
N THR A 63 -9.47 -4.13 3.81
CA THR A 63 -8.07 -3.74 3.53
C THR A 63 -7.78 -3.98 2.05
N VAL A 64 -7.26 -2.98 1.34
CA VAL A 64 -6.81 -3.13 -0.05
C VAL A 64 -5.30 -3.00 -0.13
N LEU A 65 -4.66 -3.93 -0.84
CA LEU A 65 -3.22 -3.93 -1.07
C LEU A 65 -2.88 -3.19 -2.35
N THR A 66 -1.87 -2.31 -2.29
CA THR A 66 -1.39 -1.56 -3.46
C THR A 66 -0.51 -2.43 -4.37
N HIS A 67 0.35 -3.27 -3.81
CA HIS A 67 1.20 -4.22 -4.51
C HIS A 67 1.77 -5.27 -3.54
N TRP A 68 2.56 -6.24 -4.03
CA TRP A 68 2.96 -7.44 -3.31
C TRP A 68 4.15 -7.26 -2.34
N HIS A 69 4.92 -6.19 -2.38
CA HIS A 69 6.15 -6.04 -1.60
C HIS A 69 5.89 -6.23 -0.10
N TYR A 70 6.87 -6.77 0.59
CA TYR A 70 6.74 -7.25 1.97
C TYR A 70 6.38 -6.14 2.96
N ASP A 71 6.86 -4.94 2.74
CA ASP A 71 6.56 -3.77 3.58
C ASP A 71 5.10 -3.29 3.46
N HIS A 72 4.38 -3.67 2.40
CA HIS A 72 2.96 -3.39 2.19
C HIS A 72 2.03 -4.55 2.57
N THR A 73 2.55 -5.80 2.62
CA THR A 73 1.69 -6.99 2.64
C THR A 73 1.94 -7.96 3.78
N PHE A 74 3.15 -8.01 4.36
CA PHE A 74 3.46 -9.06 5.34
C PHE A 74 2.76 -8.87 6.69
N GLY A 75 2.19 -7.70 6.96
CA GLY A 75 1.29 -7.48 8.09
C GLY A 75 -0.14 -7.99 7.89
N LEU A 76 -0.52 -8.45 6.67
CA LEU A 76 -1.90 -8.79 6.33
C LEU A 76 -2.54 -9.82 7.26
N HIS A 77 -1.78 -10.77 7.76
CA HIS A 77 -2.26 -11.80 8.71
C HIS A 77 -2.73 -11.22 10.06
N ALA A 78 -2.37 -9.98 10.39
CA ALA A 78 -2.84 -9.25 11.56
C ALA A 78 -3.94 -8.22 11.25
N ALA A 79 -4.25 -7.99 9.96
CA ALA A 79 -5.33 -7.10 9.56
C ALA A 79 -6.69 -7.71 9.85
N GLN A 80 -7.66 -6.86 10.17
CA GLN A 80 -9.06 -7.26 10.40
C GLN A 80 -9.89 -7.08 9.13
N GLY A 81 -11.01 -7.81 9.07
CA GLY A 81 -11.97 -7.73 7.97
C GLY A 81 -11.50 -8.45 6.71
N LEU A 82 -12.10 -8.10 5.58
CA LEU A 82 -11.81 -8.72 4.28
C LEU A 82 -10.67 -8.00 3.57
N SER A 83 -9.75 -8.77 3.03
CA SER A 83 -8.62 -8.27 2.26
C SER A 83 -8.85 -8.37 0.76
N ILE A 84 -8.40 -7.34 0.04
CA ILE A 84 -8.62 -7.15 -1.40
C ILE A 84 -7.28 -6.88 -2.07
N ALA A 85 -7.00 -7.56 -3.18
CA ALA A 85 -5.78 -7.32 -3.95
C ALA A 85 -6.00 -7.57 -5.44
N HIS A 86 -5.11 -7.04 -6.27
CA HIS A 86 -5.02 -7.49 -7.65
C HIS A 86 -4.63 -8.98 -7.70
N GLN A 87 -5.15 -9.74 -8.68
CA GLN A 87 -4.87 -11.19 -8.74
C GLN A 87 -3.36 -11.51 -8.79
N ARG A 88 -2.55 -10.67 -9.46
CA ARG A 88 -1.09 -10.84 -9.52
C ARG A 88 -0.42 -10.65 -8.17
N THR A 89 -0.96 -9.80 -7.30
CA THR A 89 -0.48 -9.67 -5.93
C THR A 89 -0.52 -11.01 -5.21
N ASN A 90 -1.66 -11.72 -5.31
CA ASN A 90 -1.76 -13.07 -4.75
C ASN A 90 -0.86 -14.10 -5.45
N GLU A 91 -0.57 -13.94 -6.74
CA GLU A 91 0.38 -14.81 -7.44
C GLU A 91 1.81 -14.62 -6.89
N PHE A 92 2.23 -13.38 -6.69
CA PHE A 92 3.52 -13.06 -6.06
C PHE A 92 3.56 -13.52 -4.60
N LEU A 93 2.52 -13.26 -3.80
CA LEU A 93 2.46 -13.70 -2.39
C LEU A 93 2.52 -15.23 -2.27
N ARG A 94 1.93 -16.00 -3.20
CA ARG A 94 2.10 -17.47 -3.22
C ARG A 94 3.55 -17.87 -3.49
N GLN A 95 4.30 -17.10 -4.27
CA GLN A 95 5.73 -17.35 -4.47
C GLN A 95 6.48 -17.07 -3.17
N GLN A 96 6.17 -15.97 -2.48
CA GLN A 96 6.76 -15.63 -1.19
C GLN A 96 6.45 -16.70 -0.12
N GLN A 97 5.20 -17.23 -0.08
CA GLN A 97 4.85 -18.35 0.81
C GLN A 97 5.71 -19.58 0.57
N ARG A 98 5.94 -19.94 -0.71
CA ARG A 98 6.81 -21.09 -1.06
C ARG A 98 8.26 -20.88 -0.62
N LEU A 99 8.79 -19.67 -0.82
CA LEU A 99 10.13 -19.30 -0.37
C LEU A 99 10.24 -19.36 1.16
N ALA A 100 9.24 -18.83 1.87
CA ALA A 100 9.20 -18.87 3.34
C ALA A 100 9.21 -20.29 3.92
N GLN A 101 8.66 -21.27 3.20
CA GLN A 101 8.70 -22.68 3.60
C GLN A 101 10.06 -23.34 3.38
N SER A 102 10.94 -22.77 2.59
CA SER A 102 12.24 -23.37 2.23
C SER A 102 13.37 -23.14 3.24
N GLY A 103 13.09 -22.55 4.41
CA GLY A 103 14.00 -22.45 5.55
C GLY A 103 14.89 -21.19 5.57
N PRO A 104 15.77 -20.90 4.61
CA PRO A 104 16.70 -19.79 4.72
C PRO A 104 16.14 -18.43 4.32
N TYR A 105 14.90 -18.37 3.79
CA TYR A 105 14.36 -17.16 3.16
C TYR A 105 14.29 -15.95 4.10
N MET A 106 13.84 -16.15 5.33
CA MET A 106 13.77 -15.06 6.30
C MET A 106 15.15 -14.50 6.65
N GLU A 107 16.15 -15.37 6.81
CA GLU A 107 17.53 -14.96 7.09
C GLU A 107 18.17 -14.27 5.86
N GLN A 108 17.78 -14.70 4.66
CA GLN A 108 18.17 -14.02 3.42
C GLN A 108 17.63 -12.59 3.39
N LEU A 109 16.33 -12.39 3.62
CA LEU A 109 15.71 -11.06 3.68
C LEU A 109 16.36 -10.18 4.75
N LYS A 110 16.65 -10.72 5.95
CA LYS A 110 17.35 -10.00 7.02
C LYS A 110 18.80 -9.62 6.63
N ALA A 111 19.45 -10.42 5.79
CA ALA A 111 20.80 -10.13 5.32
C ALA A 111 20.82 -9.06 4.22
N GLU A 112 19.84 -9.07 3.34
CA GLU A 112 19.72 -8.18 2.19
C GLU A 112 19.15 -6.80 2.57
N ASP A 113 18.20 -6.74 3.54
CA ASP A 113 17.55 -5.51 3.95
C ASP A 113 17.72 -5.23 5.45
N PRO A 114 18.44 -4.15 5.82
CA PRO A 114 18.61 -3.73 7.21
C PRO A 114 17.28 -3.36 7.90
N HIS A 115 16.30 -2.79 7.18
CA HIS A 115 15.01 -2.42 7.74
C HIS A 115 14.17 -3.67 8.01
N PHE A 116 14.19 -4.65 7.09
CA PHE A 116 13.58 -5.96 7.32
C PHE A 116 14.17 -6.66 8.55
N ARG A 117 15.50 -6.64 8.68
CA ARG A 117 16.17 -7.21 9.86
C ARG A 117 15.75 -6.53 11.16
N LEU A 118 15.57 -5.19 11.14
CA LEU A 118 15.11 -4.44 12.31
C LEU A 118 13.65 -4.76 12.64
N GLU A 119 12.78 -4.81 11.64
CA GLU A 119 11.35 -5.07 11.80
C GLU A 119 11.06 -6.48 12.33
N TYR A 120 11.82 -7.46 11.85
CA TYR A 120 11.68 -8.87 12.21
C TYR A 120 12.73 -9.37 13.23
N ALA A 121 13.30 -8.44 14.02
CA ALA A 121 14.26 -8.82 15.06
C ALA A 121 13.61 -9.76 16.09
N GLY A 122 14.27 -10.90 16.36
CA GLY A 122 13.78 -11.91 17.30
C GLY A 122 12.61 -12.76 16.79
N GLN A 123 12.24 -12.65 15.51
CA GLN A 123 11.26 -13.52 14.87
C GLN A 123 11.96 -14.53 13.95
N ASP A 124 11.49 -15.78 13.94
CA ASP A 124 12.08 -16.87 13.17
C ASP A 124 11.15 -17.40 12.06
N THR A 125 9.92 -16.89 11.98
CA THR A 125 8.91 -17.33 11.02
C THR A 125 8.21 -16.17 10.36
N LEU A 126 7.88 -16.33 9.06
CA LEU A 126 7.07 -15.41 8.29
C LEU A 126 5.66 -15.98 8.11
N HIS A 127 4.67 -15.15 8.42
CA HIS A 127 3.26 -15.44 8.16
C HIS A 127 2.79 -14.61 6.96
N ILE A 128 2.85 -15.20 5.77
CA ILE A 128 2.44 -14.54 4.54
C ILE A 128 1.02 -14.99 4.20
N GLN A 129 0.07 -14.06 4.25
CA GLN A 129 -1.34 -14.30 3.94
C GLN A 129 -1.67 -13.79 2.53
N LEU A 130 -2.57 -14.51 1.84
CA LEU A 130 -3.15 -14.06 0.58
C LEU A 130 -4.36 -13.20 0.84
N ALA A 131 -4.63 -12.24 -0.04
CA ALA A 131 -5.88 -11.51 0.00
C ALA A 131 -7.07 -12.46 -0.32
N GLU A 132 -8.19 -12.25 0.36
CA GLU A 132 -9.40 -13.10 0.24
C GLU A 132 -10.19 -12.79 -1.01
N LEU A 133 -10.26 -11.51 -1.41
CA LEU A 133 -10.92 -11.06 -2.62
C LEU A 133 -9.87 -10.61 -3.64
N THR A 134 -10.03 -11.04 -4.88
CA THR A 134 -9.15 -10.59 -5.96
C THR A 134 -9.92 -9.95 -7.10
N PHE A 135 -9.30 -8.97 -7.75
CA PHE A 135 -9.80 -8.34 -8.98
C PHE A 135 -8.72 -8.35 -10.07
N THR A 136 -9.11 -8.07 -11.32
CA THR A 136 -8.19 -8.05 -12.47
C THR A 136 -7.97 -6.67 -13.05
N ASN A 137 -9.03 -5.90 -13.24
CA ASN A 137 -8.93 -4.58 -13.88
C ASN A 137 -9.35 -3.46 -12.93
N MET A 138 -10.59 -3.49 -12.47
CA MET A 138 -11.17 -2.48 -11.60
C MET A 138 -12.23 -3.09 -10.68
N LEU A 139 -12.29 -2.56 -9.47
CA LEU A 139 -13.33 -2.81 -8.48
C LEU A 139 -13.81 -1.46 -7.94
N THR A 140 -15.10 -1.31 -7.76
CA THR A 140 -15.69 -0.15 -7.09
C THR A 140 -16.36 -0.59 -5.79
N LEU A 141 -15.97 0.04 -4.69
CA LEU A 141 -16.57 -0.17 -3.37
C LEU A 141 -17.39 1.06 -2.98
N ASP A 142 -18.61 0.83 -2.56
CA ASP A 142 -19.43 1.86 -1.93
C ASP A 142 -19.22 1.78 -0.40
N LEU A 143 -18.48 2.72 0.14
CA LEU A 143 -18.17 2.81 1.56
C LEU A 143 -19.29 3.52 2.36
N GLY A 144 -20.34 4.00 1.69
CA GLY A 144 -21.37 4.86 2.26
C GLY A 144 -20.93 6.32 2.27
N GLN A 145 -21.52 7.14 1.40
CA GLN A 145 -21.13 8.52 1.05
C GLN A 145 -19.76 8.69 0.36
N LEU A 146 -18.88 7.72 0.45
CA LEU A 146 -17.61 7.69 -0.26
C LEU A 146 -17.55 6.47 -1.17
N THR A 147 -16.87 6.65 -2.28
CA THR A 147 -16.61 5.59 -3.26
C THR A 147 -15.10 5.34 -3.33
N ALA A 148 -14.66 4.09 -3.20
CA ALA A 148 -13.30 3.71 -3.53
C ALA A 148 -13.27 3.04 -4.91
N ARG A 149 -12.63 3.70 -5.88
CA ARG A 149 -12.33 3.12 -7.20
C ARG A 149 -10.93 2.52 -7.16
N ILE A 150 -10.86 1.20 -7.12
CA ILE A 150 -9.63 0.43 -7.02
C ILE A 150 -9.32 -0.12 -8.41
N PHE A 151 -8.16 0.19 -8.96
CA PHE A 151 -7.83 -0.24 -10.32
C PHE A 151 -6.35 -0.55 -10.50
N HIS A 152 -6.09 -1.56 -11.32
CA HIS A 152 -4.74 -1.91 -11.74
C HIS A 152 -4.16 -0.82 -12.64
N THR A 153 -2.89 -0.50 -12.46
CA THR A 153 -2.16 0.46 -13.31
C THR A 153 -0.84 -0.12 -13.80
N VAL A 154 -0.44 0.29 -14.98
CA VAL A 154 0.93 0.02 -15.46
C VAL A 154 1.87 0.95 -14.71
N SER A 155 2.88 0.38 -14.09
CA SER A 155 3.83 1.07 -13.22
C SER A 155 5.24 0.56 -13.48
N PRO A 156 6.28 1.40 -13.36
CA PRO A 156 7.66 0.93 -13.39
C PRO A 156 8.02 0.06 -12.18
N HIS A 157 7.37 0.26 -11.02
CA HIS A 157 7.71 -0.35 -9.75
C HIS A 157 7.34 -1.84 -9.66
N SER A 158 6.08 -2.17 -9.95
CA SER A 158 5.61 -3.55 -9.88
C SER A 158 4.48 -3.83 -10.87
N GLU A 159 4.40 -5.07 -11.36
CA GLU A 159 3.41 -5.49 -12.35
C GLU A 159 1.98 -5.61 -11.81
N ASP A 160 1.81 -5.62 -10.50
CA ASP A 160 0.53 -5.72 -9.81
C ASP A 160 0.05 -4.39 -9.21
N SER A 161 0.75 -3.29 -9.51
CA SER A 161 0.46 -1.97 -8.94
C SER A 161 -1.00 -1.59 -9.08
N THR A 162 -1.58 -1.21 -7.96
CA THR A 162 -2.99 -0.88 -7.78
C THR A 162 -3.11 0.53 -7.23
N CYS A 163 -3.93 1.33 -7.89
CA CYS A 163 -4.30 2.67 -7.43
C CYS A 163 -5.67 2.65 -6.77
N ILE A 164 -5.87 3.51 -5.77
CA ILE A 164 -7.15 3.70 -5.11
C ILE A 164 -7.55 5.17 -5.22
N TYR A 165 -8.63 5.46 -5.92
CA TYR A 165 -9.14 6.81 -6.11
C TYR A 165 -10.42 7.03 -5.32
N ILE A 166 -10.48 8.12 -4.53
CA ILE A 166 -11.65 8.56 -3.78
C ILE A 166 -12.19 9.83 -4.44
N PRO A 167 -13.20 9.70 -5.33
CA PRO A 167 -13.68 10.83 -6.14
C PRO A 167 -14.20 12.00 -5.33
N GLU A 168 -14.93 11.73 -4.25
CA GLU A 168 -15.56 12.72 -3.41
C GLU A 168 -14.53 13.60 -2.68
N GLU A 169 -13.35 13.04 -2.38
CA GLU A 169 -12.24 13.74 -1.73
C GLU A 169 -11.16 14.20 -2.74
N LYS A 170 -11.27 13.81 -4.02
CA LYS A 170 -10.28 14.07 -5.07
C LYS A 170 -8.87 13.62 -4.71
N ILE A 171 -8.74 12.46 -4.06
CA ILE A 171 -7.48 11.90 -3.61
C ILE A 171 -7.20 10.59 -4.36
N LEU A 172 -5.97 10.48 -4.88
CA LEU A 172 -5.46 9.28 -5.54
C LEU A 172 -4.30 8.70 -4.73
N PHE A 173 -4.49 7.50 -4.20
CA PHE A 173 -3.44 6.70 -3.58
C PHE A 173 -2.75 5.87 -4.66
N LEU A 174 -1.43 5.94 -4.69
CA LEU A 174 -0.57 5.36 -5.73
C LEU A 174 0.31 4.22 -5.22
N GLY A 175 0.37 4.02 -3.88
CA GLY A 175 1.37 3.12 -3.32
C GLY A 175 2.77 3.58 -3.73
N ASP A 176 3.57 2.66 -4.22
CA ASP A 176 4.92 2.92 -4.72
C ASP A 176 5.00 2.98 -6.24
N ALA A 177 3.86 3.08 -6.92
CA ALA A 177 3.77 2.95 -8.37
C ALA A 177 4.69 3.91 -9.16
N THR A 178 5.16 5.00 -8.56
CA THR A 178 6.05 5.98 -9.19
C THR A 178 7.54 5.66 -9.05
N SER A 179 7.89 4.69 -8.20
CA SER A 179 9.28 4.31 -7.92
C SER A 179 9.83 3.33 -8.97
N GLU A 180 11.13 3.13 -8.96
CA GLU A 180 11.82 2.12 -9.74
C GLU A 180 11.52 0.69 -9.26
N ASP A 181 11.80 -0.31 -10.09
CA ASP A 181 11.71 -1.73 -9.76
C ASP A 181 12.95 -2.16 -8.95
N PHE A 182 12.82 -2.18 -7.62
CA PHE A 182 13.91 -2.56 -6.71
C PHE A 182 14.34 -4.02 -6.88
N PHE A 183 13.45 -4.90 -7.26
CA PHE A 183 13.76 -6.32 -7.52
C PHE A 183 14.42 -6.55 -8.88
N ASN A 184 14.49 -5.51 -9.72
CA ASN A 184 15.22 -5.49 -10.99
C ASN A 184 16.36 -4.45 -10.98
N ASN A 185 17.19 -4.46 -9.92
CA ASN A 185 18.34 -3.58 -9.73
C ASN A 185 18.02 -2.08 -9.78
N GLY A 186 16.86 -1.66 -9.34
CA GLY A 186 16.43 -0.26 -9.36
C GLY A 186 16.18 0.26 -10.78
N TYR A 187 15.72 -0.61 -11.69
CA TYR A 187 15.45 -0.21 -13.07
C TYR A 187 14.19 0.65 -13.17
N MET A 188 14.34 1.85 -13.73
CA MET A 188 13.21 2.73 -14.08
C MET A 188 12.78 2.50 -15.53
N ASP A 189 11.67 1.80 -15.73
CA ASP A 189 11.06 1.64 -17.05
C ASP A 189 10.34 2.93 -17.47
N ARG A 190 10.97 3.71 -18.33
CA ARG A 190 10.45 5.00 -18.82
C ARG A 190 9.15 4.87 -19.60
N ALA A 191 8.93 3.76 -20.31
CA ALA A 191 7.69 3.56 -21.04
C ALA A 191 6.52 3.26 -20.08
N LYS A 192 6.77 2.49 -19.03
CA LYS A 192 5.78 2.27 -17.98
C LYS A 192 5.51 3.56 -17.18
N LEU A 193 6.56 4.32 -16.85
CA LEU A 193 6.43 5.62 -16.17
C LEU A 193 5.55 6.59 -16.98
N ALA A 194 5.77 6.71 -18.28
CA ALA A 194 4.95 7.56 -19.15
C ALA A 194 3.46 7.17 -19.12
N ARG A 195 3.16 5.87 -19.12
CA ARG A 195 1.77 5.39 -19.01
C ARG A 195 1.15 5.68 -17.65
N LEU A 196 1.94 5.59 -16.57
CA LEU A 196 1.49 5.97 -15.24
C LEU A 196 1.19 7.48 -15.15
N ILE A 197 2.08 8.32 -15.71
CA ILE A 197 1.86 9.77 -15.81
C ILE A 197 0.55 10.07 -16.52
N ASP A 198 0.25 9.40 -17.64
CA ASP A 198 -1.01 9.57 -18.35
C ASP A 198 -2.22 9.14 -17.49
N THR A 199 -2.09 8.06 -16.71
CA THR A 199 -3.13 7.61 -15.77
C THR A 199 -3.38 8.66 -14.68
N ILE A 200 -2.32 9.20 -14.07
CA ILE A 200 -2.42 10.26 -13.04
C ILE A 200 -3.06 11.52 -13.66
N ARG A 201 -2.62 11.91 -14.86
CA ARG A 201 -3.13 13.08 -15.57
C ARG A 201 -4.62 12.97 -15.86
N ALA A 202 -5.10 11.80 -16.30
CA ALA A 202 -6.49 11.51 -16.63
C ALA A 202 -7.40 11.40 -15.40
N THR A 203 -6.86 11.11 -14.21
CA THR A 203 -7.66 11.00 -12.97
C THR A 203 -7.98 12.40 -12.44
N ASP A 204 -9.26 12.70 -12.15
CA ASP A 204 -9.69 14.00 -11.58
C ASP A 204 -9.38 14.09 -10.07
N CYS A 205 -8.10 13.99 -9.71
CA CYS A 205 -7.63 14.16 -8.35
C CYS A 205 -6.91 15.51 -8.17
N ALA A 206 -6.94 16.04 -6.96
CA ALA A 206 -6.21 17.22 -6.55
C ALA A 206 -4.92 16.84 -5.79
N LEU A 207 -4.98 15.75 -5.03
CA LEU A 207 -3.91 15.27 -4.18
C LEU A 207 -3.52 13.85 -4.57
N CYS A 208 -2.23 13.56 -4.53
CA CYS A 208 -1.66 12.22 -4.68
C CYS A 208 -1.00 11.79 -3.37
N VAL A 209 -1.16 10.51 -3.04
CA VAL A 209 -0.59 9.89 -1.83
C VAL A 209 0.30 8.73 -2.26
N LEU A 210 1.59 8.86 -1.95
CA LEU A 210 2.60 7.82 -2.10
C LEU A 210 2.89 7.20 -0.73
N SER A 211 3.37 5.97 -0.70
CA SER A 211 3.49 5.26 0.59
C SER A 211 4.70 5.70 1.42
N HIS A 212 5.74 6.24 0.79
CA HIS A 212 7.01 6.58 1.48
C HIS A 212 7.31 8.08 1.53
N CYS A 213 6.31 8.94 1.31
CA CYS A 213 6.46 10.39 1.46
C CYS A 213 5.15 11.04 1.90
N GLU A 214 5.22 12.33 2.22
CA GLU A 214 4.03 13.11 2.54
C GLU A 214 3.11 13.27 1.31
N PRO A 215 1.77 13.33 1.51
CA PRO A 215 0.83 13.63 0.45
C PRO A 215 1.17 14.95 -0.27
N LEU A 216 1.08 14.96 -1.59
CA LEU A 216 1.47 16.12 -2.38
C LEU A 216 0.44 16.46 -3.47
N PRO A 217 0.37 17.75 -3.89
CA PRO A 217 -0.48 18.17 -4.99
C PRO A 217 -0.18 17.38 -6.27
N LYS A 218 -1.22 17.00 -7.02
CA LYS A 218 -1.08 16.31 -8.31
C LYS A 218 -0.14 17.04 -9.26
N ALA A 219 -0.20 18.37 -9.31
CA ALA A 219 0.63 19.17 -10.21
C ALA A 219 2.13 19.03 -9.87
N ASP A 220 2.47 18.99 -8.58
CA ASP A 220 3.84 18.86 -8.11
C ASP A 220 4.40 17.47 -8.43
N LEU A 221 3.58 16.42 -8.21
CA LEU A 221 3.94 15.06 -8.57
C LEU A 221 4.19 14.93 -10.08
N LEU A 222 3.28 15.44 -10.92
CA LEU A 222 3.45 15.39 -12.38
C LEU A 222 4.70 16.14 -12.82
N ALA A 223 4.96 17.35 -12.28
CA ALA A 223 6.18 18.10 -12.60
C ALA A 223 7.45 17.34 -12.23
N TYR A 224 7.46 16.65 -11.07
CA TYR A 224 8.57 15.80 -10.66
C TYR A 224 8.77 14.62 -11.62
N LEU A 225 7.71 13.84 -11.88
CA LEU A 225 7.79 12.63 -12.72
C LEU A 225 8.19 12.95 -14.18
N GLU A 226 7.76 14.10 -14.71
CA GLU A 226 8.12 14.57 -16.05
C GLU A 226 9.58 15.06 -16.15
N SER A 227 10.21 15.35 -15.00
CA SER A 227 11.63 15.75 -14.93
C SER A 227 12.60 14.58 -14.88
N LEU A 228 12.10 13.38 -14.57
CA LEU A 228 12.89 12.13 -14.54
C LEU A 228 13.22 11.63 -15.95
#